data_38dc58da82574a9b56820c90ff13267d
#
_entry.id   38dc58da82574a9b56820c90ff13267d
#
_cell.length_a   1.000
_cell.length_b   1.000
_cell.length_c   1.000
_cell.angle_alpha   90.00
_cell.angle_beta   90.00
_cell.angle_gamma   90.00
#
_symmetry.space_group_name_H-M   'P 1'
#
loop_
_entity.id
_entity.type
_entity.pdbx_description
1 polymer ?
#
loop_
_entity_poly.entity_id
_entity_poly.type
_entity_poly.pdbx_seq_one_letter_code
_entity_poly.pdbx_strand_id
1 'polypeptide(L)'
;VAHLAAIKGKVPFINFFDGFRTSHEIQKIETWDYEDLKDMADMDAIQAFRDHALNPNHPCQRGSAQNPDIFFQAREACNPYYDALPAIVQEYMDKVNAKIGTDYKLSNYYGAADAEHVIVAMGSVNDTIEETIDYLMAAGRKVGVVKVRLYRPFCAQALIDAIPETVKQITVLDRTKEQGAQGEPL
;
A
#
# COMPACT_ATOMS: atom_id res chain seq x y z
N VAL A 1 -3.21 -8.65 -2.20
CA VAL A 1 -1.95 -7.94 -2.49
C VAL A 1 -0.96 -8.14 -1.34
N ALA A 2 -1.24 -7.68 -0.11
CA ALA A 2 -0.28 -7.66 1.00
C ALA A 2 0.40 -9.01 1.29
N HIS A 3 -0.35 -10.12 1.36
CA HIS A 3 0.20 -11.46 1.60
C HIS A 3 1.17 -11.90 0.48
N LEU A 4 0.78 -11.70 -0.78
CA LEU A 4 1.61 -12.07 -1.93
C LEU A 4 2.88 -11.21 -2.00
N ALA A 5 2.74 -9.90 -1.75
CA ALA A 5 3.87 -8.99 -1.71
C ALA A 5 4.83 -9.29 -0.56
N ALA A 6 4.33 -9.72 0.62
CA ALA A 6 5.16 -10.13 1.74
C ALA A 6 6.00 -11.37 1.41
N ILE A 7 5.41 -12.36 0.74
CA ILE A 7 6.10 -13.58 0.32
C ILE A 7 7.23 -13.24 -0.67
N LYS A 8 6.91 -12.53 -1.74
CA LYS A 8 7.87 -12.17 -2.78
C LYS A 8 8.93 -11.19 -2.29
N GLY A 9 8.51 -10.15 -1.57
CA GLY A 9 9.39 -9.10 -1.07
C GLY A 9 10.19 -9.47 0.18
N LYS A 10 9.89 -10.61 0.82
CA LYS A 10 10.54 -11.07 2.06
C LYS A 10 10.50 -10.06 3.21
N VAL A 11 9.45 -9.24 3.24
CA VAL A 11 9.23 -8.20 4.26
C VAL A 11 7.83 -8.38 4.83
N PRO A 12 7.64 -8.29 6.15
CA PRO A 12 6.32 -8.36 6.75
C PRO A 12 5.46 -7.17 6.33
N PHE A 13 4.16 -7.42 6.15
CA PHE A 13 3.17 -6.39 5.82
C PHE A 13 2.11 -6.30 6.90
N ILE A 14 1.69 -5.09 7.21
CA ILE A 14 0.50 -4.81 7.98
C ILE A 14 -0.57 -4.28 7.03
N ASN A 15 -1.64 -5.03 6.86
CA ASN A 15 -2.86 -4.55 6.20
C ASN A 15 -3.78 -4.01 7.29
N PHE A 16 -4.13 -2.73 7.21
CA PHE A 16 -4.95 -2.07 8.22
C PHE A 16 -6.09 -1.29 7.58
N PHE A 17 -7.14 -1.12 8.33
CA PHE A 17 -8.34 -0.35 7.97
C PHE A 17 -8.96 0.26 9.23
N ASP A 18 -9.88 1.20 9.03
CA ASP A 18 -10.58 1.85 10.14
C ASP A 18 -11.43 0.85 10.91
N GLY A 19 -11.40 0.96 12.22
CA GLY A 19 -12.26 0.18 13.11
C GLY A 19 -13.67 0.77 13.27
N PHE A 20 -14.42 0.22 14.21
CA PHE A 20 -15.76 0.61 14.60
C PHE A 20 -16.77 0.54 13.43
N ARG A 21 -17.14 1.65 12.79
CA ARG A 21 -18.13 1.67 11.70
C ARG A 21 -17.73 0.77 10.54
N THR A 22 -16.58 1.01 9.95
CA THR A 22 -16.08 0.22 8.80
C THR A 22 -16.00 -1.26 9.11
N SER A 23 -15.54 -1.64 10.32
CA SER A 23 -15.44 -3.04 10.72
C SER A 23 -16.79 -3.70 11.06
N HIS A 24 -17.88 -2.94 11.18
CA HIS A 24 -19.23 -3.44 11.46
C HIS A 24 -20.15 -3.38 10.24
N GLU A 25 -19.70 -2.83 9.13
CA GLU A 25 -20.47 -2.81 7.90
C GLU A 25 -20.58 -4.22 7.30
N ILE A 26 -21.78 -4.53 6.81
CA ILE A 26 -22.06 -5.81 6.14
C ILE A 26 -22.12 -5.53 4.65
N GLN A 27 -21.20 -6.12 3.89
CA GLN A 27 -21.13 -5.99 2.45
C GLN A 27 -21.15 -7.37 1.79
N LYS A 28 -21.82 -7.47 0.64
CA LYS A 28 -21.72 -8.62 -0.23
C LYS A 28 -20.46 -8.50 -1.08
N ILE A 29 -19.61 -9.50 -1.03
CA ILE A 29 -18.39 -9.57 -1.82
C ILE A 29 -18.38 -10.83 -2.67
N GLU A 30 -17.69 -10.79 -3.81
CA GLU A 30 -17.30 -11.98 -4.55
C GLU A 30 -16.06 -12.59 -3.92
N THR A 31 -16.05 -13.91 -3.79
CA THR A 31 -14.89 -14.64 -3.27
C THR A 31 -14.14 -15.28 -4.41
N TRP A 32 -12.83 -15.37 -4.28
CA TRP A 32 -11.97 -16.02 -5.25
C TRP A 32 -11.76 -17.49 -4.90
N ASP A 33 -11.54 -18.29 -5.92
CA ASP A 33 -11.16 -19.68 -5.77
C ASP A 33 -9.68 -19.80 -5.33
N TYR A 34 -9.34 -20.93 -4.73
CA TYR A 34 -7.96 -21.20 -4.31
C TYR A 34 -7.00 -21.29 -5.50
N GLU A 35 -7.48 -21.76 -6.66
CA GLU A 35 -6.73 -21.78 -7.90
C GLU A 35 -6.31 -20.40 -8.34
N ASP A 36 -7.19 -19.42 -8.27
CA ASP A 36 -6.88 -18.01 -8.58
C ASP A 36 -5.76 -17.48 -7.70
N LEU A 37 -5.80 -17.80 -6.40
CA LEU A 37 -4.76 -17.39 -5.46
C LEU A 37 -3.44 -18.11 -5.71
N LYS A 38 -3.49 -19.38 -6.09
CA LYS A 38 -2.32 -20.19 -6.42
C LYS A 38 -1.62 -19.67 -7.66
N ASP A 39 -2.37 -19.29 -8.70
CA ASP A 39 -1.81 -18.73 -9.93
C ASP A 39 -1.11 -17.38 -9.73
N MET A 40 -1.53 -16.62 -8.71
CA MET A 40 -0.87 -15.38 -8.32
C MET A 40 0.34 -15.59 -7.42
N ALA A 41 0.43 -16.73 -6.72
CA ALA A 41 1.48 -16.96 -5.74
C ALA A 41 2.83 -17.21 -6.41
N ASP A 42 3.87 -16.57 -5.87
CA ASP A 42 5.26 -16.85 -6.25
C ASP A 42 5.73 -18.13 -5.53
N MET A 43 5.62 -19.27 -6.22
CA MET A 43 5.96 -20.58 -5.65
C MET A 43 7.47 -20.73 -5.40
N ASP A 44 8.32 -20.07 -6.18
CA ASP A 44 9.77 -20.07 -5.97
C ASP A 44 10.13 -19.29 -4.71
N ALA A 45 9.46 -18.14 -4.46
CA ALA A 45 9.63 -17.41 -3.23
C ALA A 45 9.15 -18.20 -2.00
N ILE A 46 8.05 -18.94 -2.12
CA ILE A 46 7.54 -19.84 -1.06
C ILE A 46 8.55 -20.96 -0.80
N GLN A 47 9.09 -21.57 -1.85
CA GLN A 47 10.10 -22.63 -1.69
C GLN A 47 11.37 -22.08 -1.05
N ALA A 48 11.87 -20.93 -1.52
CA ALA A 48 13.03 -20.28 -0.92
C ALA A 48 12.82 -19.94 0.57
N PHE A 49 11.59 -19.54 0.97
CA PHE A 49 11.26 -19.33 2.37
C PHE A 49 11.32 -20.65 3.18
N ARG A 50 10.82 -21.76 2.62
CA ARG A 50 10.87 -23.09 3.26
C ARG A 50 12.31 -23.59 3.41
N ASP A 51 13.13 -23.38 2.38
CA ASP A 51 14.54 -23.78 2.39
C ASP A 51 15.36 -23.01 3.44
N HIS A 52 14.88 -21.83 3.82
CA HIS A 52 15.43 -21.03 4.90
C HIS A 52 15.01 -21.50 6.31
N ALA A 53 14.11 -22.45 6.44
CA ALA A 53 13.73 -22.99 7.74
C ALA A 53 14.93 -23.67 8.44
N LEU A 54 14.92 -23.67 9.77
CA LEU A 54 15.92 -24.39 10.55
C LEU A 54 15.83 -25.89 10.25
N ASN A 55 16.96 -26.49 9.84
CA ASN A 55 17.03 -27.89 9.46
C ASN A 55 18.22 -28.56 10.15
N PRO A 56 17.99 -29.62 10.92
CA PRO A 56 19.08 -30.36 11.59
C PRO A 56 20.14 -30.91 10.64
N ASN A 57 19.79 -31.23 9.40
CA ASN A 57 20.73 -31.74 8.39
C ASN A 57 21.60 -30.62 7.79
N HIS A 58 21.19 -29.36 7.94
CA HIS A 58 21.93 -28.18 7.52
C HIS A 58 21.86 -27.12 8.62
N PRO A 59 22.54 -27.35 9.75
CA PRO A 59 22.42 -26.47 10.91
C PRO A 59 23.00 -25.11 10.64
N CYS A 60 22.24 -24.08 11.02
CA CYS A 60 22.69 -22.70 10.98
C CYS A 60 22.16 -21.95 12.20
N GLN A 61 22.89 -20.95 12.63
CA GLN A 61 22.45 -20.05 13.69
C GLN A 61 21.72 -18.85 13.08
N ARG A 62 20.54 -18.53 13.64
CA ARG A 62 19.74 -17.35 13.26
C ARG A 62 19.26 -16.67 14.53
N GLY A 63 19.10 -15.33 14.46
CA GLY A 63 18.59 -14.58 15.59
C GLY A 63 19.61 -14.48 16.73
N SER A 64 20.74 -13.89 16.48
CA SER A 64 21.73 -13.52 17.51
C SER A 64 21.56 -12.06 17.93
N ALA A 65 22.08 -11.71 19.13
CA ALA A 65 22.27 -10.32 19.49
C ALA A 65 23.29 -9.65 18.55
N GLN A 66 22.94 -8.48 18.06
CA GLN A 66 23.80 -7.69 17.17
C GLN A 66 24.36 -6.51 17.95
N ASN A 67 25.66 -6.52 18.20
CA ASN A 67 26.37 -5.43 18.84
C ASN A 67 26.66 -4.28 17.84
N PRO A 68 27.14 -3.13 18.33
CA PRO A 68 27.43 -1.97 17.46
C PRO A 68 28.39 -2.23 16.30
N ASP A 69 29.20 -3.28 16.38
CA ASP A 69 30.16 -3.67 15.33
C ASP A 69 29.50 -4.29 14.09
N ILE A 70 28.28 -4.89 14.22
CA ILE A 70 27.59 -5.57 13.12
C ILE A 70 26.16 -5.04 12.88
N PHE A 71 25.55 -4.34 13.84
CA PHE A 71 24.15 -3.92 13.74
C PHE A 71 23.89 -2.98 12.57
N PHE A 72 24.77 -2.01 12.35
CA PHE A 72 24.62 -1.05 11.27
C PHE A 72 24.64 -1.74 9.90
N GLN A 73 25.60 -2.63 9.67
CA GLN A 73 25.70 -3.37 8.41
C GLN A 73 24.47 -4.26 8.18
N ALA A 74 23.96 -4.90 9.23
CA ALA A 74 22.76 -5.72 9.14
C ALA A 74 21.52 -4.86 8.80
N ARG A 75 21.43 -3.64 9.33
CA ARG A 75 20.34 -2.71 9.00
C ARG A 75 20.43 -2.19 7.56
N GLU A 76 21.62 -1.84 7.10
CA GLU A 76 21.84 -1.41 5.71
C GLU A 76 21.55 -2.53 4.70
N ALA A 77 21.85 -3.77 5.05
CA ALA A 77 21.56 -4.94 4.21
C ALA A 77 20.04 -5.15 3.96
N CYS A 78 19.16 -4.52 4.73
CA CYS A 78 17.72 -4.59 4.53
C CYS A 78 17.23 -3.63 3.43
N ASN A 79 17.96 -2.57 3.09
CA ASN A 79 17.51 -1.51 2.18
C ASN A 79 17.05 -2.05 0.81
N PRO A 80 17.77 -2.95 0.12
CA PRO A 80 17.33 -3.46 -1.18
C PRO A 80 15.96 -4.14 -1.16
N TYR A 81 15.58 -4.76 -0.04
CA TYR A 81 14.27 -5.38 0.11
C TYR A 81 13.16 -4.33 0.18
N TYR A 82 13.37 -3.25 0.93
CA TYR A 82 12.40 -2.16 1.03
C TYR A 82 12.32 -1.35 -0.26
N ASP A 83 13.44 -1.12 -0.93
CA ASP A 83 13.49 -0.40 -2.20
C ASP A 83 12.72 -1.13 -3.32
N ALA A 84 12.71 -2.46 -3.29
CA ALA A 84 11.98 -3.27 -4.26
C ALA A 84 10.46 -3.32 -4.01
N LEU A 85 9.98 -3.02 -2.79
CA LEU A 85 8.58 -3.21 -2.42
C LEU A 85 7.57 -2.41 -3.25
N PRO A 86 7.77 -1.14 -3.60
CA PRO A 86 6.79 -0.42 -4.41
C PRO A 86 6.50 -1.12 -5.74
N ALA A 87 7.53 -1.60 -6.43
CA ALA A 87 7.39 -2.33 -7.69
C ALA A 87 6.67 -3.69 -7.49
N ILE A 88 7.02 -4.44 -6.45
CA ILE A 88 6.39 -5.71 -6.11
C ILE A 88 4.90 -5.53 -5.77
N VAL A 89 4.57 -4.51 -4.99
CA VAL A 89 3.18 -4.21 -4.62
C VAL A 89 2.38 -3.83 -5.85
N GLN A 90 2.93 -2.98 -6.74
CA GLN A 90 2.26 -2.61 -7.99
C GLN A 90 2.05 -3.82 -8.89
N GLU A 91 3.04 -4.71 -9.04
CA GLU A 91 2.88 -5.97 -9.81
C GLU A 91 1.67 -6.78 -9.33
N TYR A 92 1.50 -6.92 -8.02
CA TYR A 92 0.35 -7.66 -7.48
C TYR A 92 -0.96 -6.89 -7.57
N MET A 93 -0.93 -5.57 -7.51
CA MET A 93 -2.11 -4.75 -7.83
C MET A 93 -2.52 -4.96 -9.28
N ASP A 94 -1.57 -4.99 -10.22
CA ASP A 94 -1.84 -5.20 -11.64
C ASP A 94 -2.43 -6.59 -11.92
N LYS A 95 -1.94 -7.64 -11.25
CA LYS A 95 -2.53 -8.98 -11.32
C LYS A 95 -3.98 -9.01 -10.81
N VAL A 96 -4.25 -8.31 -9.71
CA VAL A 96 -5.61 -8.15 -9.17
C VAL A 96 -6.48 -7.36 -10.14
N ASN A 97 -5.98 -6.25 -10.67
CA ASN A 97 -6.70 -5.42 -11.64
C ASN A 97 -7.10 -6.22 -12.88
N ALA A 98 -6.19 -7.03 -13.39
CA ALA A 98 -6.47 -7.91 -14.55
C ALA A 98 -7.54 -8.97 -14.24
N LYS A 99 -7.62 -9.44 -12.99
CA LYS A 99 -8.57 -10.48 -12.57
C LYS A 99 -9.99 -9.94 -12.36
N ILE A 100 -10.13 -8.76 -11.76
CA ILE A 100 -11.44 -8.23 -11.36
C ILE A 100 -11.83 -6.91 -12.05
N GLY A 101 -11.03 -6.43 -13.02
CA GLY A 101 -11.34 -5.23 -13.80
C GLY A 101 -11.24 -3.92 -12.99
N THR A 102 -10.35 -3.85 -12.03
CA THR A 102 -10.07 -2.64 -11.22
C THR A 102 -8.86 -1.87 -11.75
N ASP A 103 -8.56 -0.72 -11.15
CA ASP A 103 -7.37 0.11 -11.46
C ASP A 103 -6.61 0.49 -10.18
N TYR A 104 -6.26 -0.50 -9.37
CA TYR A 104 -5.49 -0.26 -8.15
C TYR A 104 -4.04 0.11 -8.47
N LYS A 105 -3.58 1.20 -7.87
CA LYS A 105 -2.20 1.71 -7.91
C LYS A 105 -1.72 2.05 -6.50
N LEU A 106 -0.43 2.27 -6.33
CA LEU A 106 0.14 2.71 -5.05
C LEU A 106 -0.51 4.01 -4.56
N SER A 107 -0.83 4.90 -5.52
CA SER A 107 -1.63 6.11 -5.34
C SER A 107 -2.61 6.23 -6.51
N ASN A 108 -3.90 6.33 -6.23
CA ASN A 108 -4.94 6.48 -7.26
C ASN A 108 -5.52 7.88 -7.23
N TYR A 109 -5.62 8.51 -8.39
CA TYR A 109 -6.38 9.74 -8.56
C TYR A 109 -7.85 9.46 -8.88
N TYR A 110 -8.75 10.31 -8.36
CA TYR A 110 -10.16 10.37 -8.73
C TYR A 110 -10.64 11.81 -8.75
N GLY A 111 -11.38 12.22 -9.79
CA GLY A 111 -11.97 13.56 -9.89
C GLY A 111 -11.76 14.21 -11.26
N ALA A 112 -11.87 15.55 -11.31
CA ALA A 112 -11.73 16.33 -12.53
C ALA A 112 -10.31 16.21 -13.10
N ALA A 113 -10.18 15.98 -14.42
CA ALA A 113 -8.89 15.90 -15.08
C ALA A 113 -8.09 17.22 -14.99
N ASP A 114 -8.78 18.33 -14.84
CA ASP A 114 -8.22 19.68 -14.68
C ASP A 114 -8.45 20.24 -13.27
N ALA A 115 -8.39 19.36 -12.26
CA ALA A 115 -8.57 19.74 -10.85
C ALA A 115 -7.59 20.83 -10.42
N GLU A 116 -8.10 21.83 -9.70
CA GLU A 116 -7.32 22.90 -9.09
C GLU A 116 -7.09 22.67 -7.59
N HIS A 117 -7.96 21.88 -6.97
CA HIS A 117 -7.89 21.53 -5.55
C HIS A 117 -7.95 20.00 -5.40
N VAL A 118 -6.98 19.44 -4.74
CA VAL A 118 -6.88 17.99 -4.50
C VAL A 118 -6.74 17.69 -3.02
N ILE A 119 -7.48 16.69 -2.57
CA ILE A 119 -7.32 16.09 -1.26
C ILE A 119 -6.37 14.88 -1.39
N VAL A 120 -5.48 14.69 -0.42
CA VAL A 120 -4.70 13.44 -0.27
C VAL A 120 -5.21 12.75 0.99
N ALA A 121 -5.62 11.51 0.87
CA ALA A 121 -6.20 10.75 1.97
C ALA A 121 -5.94 9.26 1.85
N MET A 122 -6.09 8.52 2.96
CA MET A 122 -6.04 7.05 2.99
C MET A 122 -7.19 6.50 3.85
N GLY A 123 -7.54 5.22 3.62
CA GLY A 123 -8.58 4.52 4.38
C GLY A 123 -9.99 4.80 3.88
N SER A 124 -10.98 4.49 4.71
CA SER A 124 -12.41 4.47 4.36
C SER A 124 -13.00 5.84 4.03
N VAL A 125 -12.38 6.94 4.46
CA VAL A 125 -12.83 8.30 4.15
C VAL A 125 -12.87 8.56 2.63
N ASN A 126 -12.07 7.83 1.85
CA ASN A 126 -12.02 8.00 0.40
C ASN A 126 -13.36 7.79 -0.29
N ASP A 127 -14.17 6.82 0.15
CA ASP A 127 -15.49 6.57 -0.45
C ASP A 127 -16.42 7.78 -0.27
N THR A 128 -16.42 8.38 0.92
CA THR A 128 -17.18 9.62 1.18
C THR A 128 -16.62 10.81 0.39
N ILE A 129 -15.30 10.88 0.22
CA ILE A 129 -14.68 11.95 -0.58
C ILE A 129 -15.07 11.81 -2.06
N GLU A 130 -15.09 10.61 -2.63
CA GLU A 130 -15.50 10.38 -4.02
C GLU A 130 -16.94 10.84 -4.28
N GLU A 131 -17.87 10.46 -3.42
CA GLU A 131 -19.26 10.93 -3.50
C GLU A 131 -19.36 12.48 -3.41
N THR A 132 -18.54 13.08 -2.55
CA THR A 132 -18.48 14.53 -2.41
C THR A 132 -17.89 15.19 -3.66
N ILE A 133 -16.86 14.59 -4.26
CA ILE A 133 -16.24 15.06 -5.50
C ILE A 133 -17.25 15.03 -6.64
N ASP A 134 -18.01 13.94 -6.78
CA ASP A 134 -19.03 13.82 -7.82
C ASP A 134 -20.09 14.91 -7.69
N TYR A 135 -20.57 15.16 -6.47
CA TYR A 135 -21.50 16.26 -6.21
C TYR A 135 -20.92 17.63 -6.57
N LEU A 136 -19.66 17.89 -6.20
CA LEU A 136 -19.00 19.17 -6.49
C LEU A 136 -18.68 19.33 -7.98
N MET A 137 -18.28 18.29 -8.67
CA MET A 137 -18.03 18.29 -10.11
C MET A 137 -19.33 18.56 -10.89
N ALA A 138 -20.45 17.98 -10.46
CA ALA A 138 -21.77 18.29 -11.03
C ALA A 138 -22.16 19.77 -10.86
N ALA A 139 -21.64 20.44 -9.83
CA ALA A 139 -21.75 21.87 -9.61
C ALA A 139 -20.66 22.72 -10.32
N GLY A 140 -19.85 22.10 -11.20
CA GLY A 140 -18.82 22.78 -11.98
C GLY A 140 -17.51 23.07 -11.23
N ARG A 141 -17.28 22.42 -10.08
CA ARG A 141 -16.04 22.59 -9.29
C ARG A 141 -14.94 21.65 -9.81
N LYS A 142 -13.71 22.15 -9.84
CA LYS A 142 -12.50 21.42 -10.30
C LYS A 142 -11.75 20.83 -9.10
N VAL A 143 -12.23 19.69 -8.66
CA VAL A 143 -11.75 19.03 -7.44
C VAL A 143 -11.40 17.58 -7.69
N GLY A 144 -10.53 17.00 -6.84
CA GLY A 144 -10.14 15.61 -6.91
C GLY A 144 -9.55 15.10 -5.61
N VAL A 145 -9.29 13.80 -5.56
CA VAL A 145 -8.61 13.12 -4.46
C VAL A 145 -7.51 12.22 -4.98
N VAL A 146 -6.40 12.17 -4.27
CA VAL A 146 -5.40 11.10 -4.40
C VAL A 146 -5.53 10.16 -3.22
N LYS A 147 -5.84 8.91 -3.51
CA LYS A 147 -6.01 7.82 -2.53
C LYS A 147 -4.69 7.11 -2.35
N VAL A 148 -4.07 7.23 -1.17
CA VAL A 148 -2.82 6.51 -0.84
C VAL A 148 -3.16 5.09 -0.40
N ARG A 149 -2.63 4.09 -1.13
CA ARG A 149 -2.83 2.66 -0.82
C ARG A 149 -1.60 2.01 -0.21
N LEU A 150 -0.41 2.35 -0.68
CA LEU A 150 0.84 1.93 -0.04
C LEU A 150 1.36 3.06 0.84
N TYR A 151 1.08 2.96 2.14
CA TYR A 151 1.50 3.97 3.12
C TYR A 151 3.00 3.88 3.45
N ARG A 152 3.54 2.67 3.59
CA ARG A 152 4.97 2.41 3.85
C ARG A 152 5.43 1.12 3.13
N PRO A 153 6.59 1.14 2.47
CA PRO A 153 7.42 2.32 2.21
C PRO A 153 6.68 3.34 1.35
N PHE A 154 6.82 4.63 1.67
CA PHE A 154 6.13 5.69 0.94
C PHE A 154 6.80 5.93 -0.41
N CYS A 155 6.03 5.85 -1.49
CA CYS A 155 6.51 6.11 -2.85
C CYS A 155 6.13 7.52 -3.29
N ALA A 156 7.02 8.48 -3.06
CA ALA A 156 6.78 9.88 -3.39
C ALA A 156 6.50 10.08 -4.90
N GLN A 157 7.18 9.33 -5.77
CA GLN A 157 6.98 9.43 -7.21
C GLN A 157 5.56 9.01 -7.61
N ALA A 158 5.06 7.91 -7.07
CA ALA A 158 3.69 7.46 -7.35
C ALA A 158 2.62 8.46 -6.87
N LEU A 159 2.87 9.20 -5.79
CA LEU A 159 2.00 10.29 -5.36
C LEU A 159 2.05 11.46 -6.34
N ILE A 160 3.25 11.90 -6.73
CA ILE A 160 3.45 13.03 -7.65
C ILE A 160 2.80 12.73 -9.00
N ASP A 161 3.03 11.52 -9.54
CA ASP A 161 2.47 11.09 -10.84
C ASP A 161 0.94 10.99 -10.83
N ALA A 162 0.34 10.83 -9.66
CA ALA A 162 -1.10 10.79 -9.51
C ALA A 162 -1.76 12.18 -9.43
N ILE A 163 -1.00 13.25 -9.16
CA ILE A 163 -1.51 14.61 -9.01
C ILE A 163 -1.59 15.28 -10.37
N PRO A 164 -2.77 15.80 -10.82
CA PRO A 164 -2.86 16.59 -12.05
C PRO A 164 -1.97 17.83 -12.03
N GLU A 165 -1.36 18.17 -13.16
CA GLU A 165 -0.49 19.35 -13.30
C GLU A 165 -1.19 20.69 -13.05
N THR A 166 -2.51 20.70 -13.15
CA THR A 166 -3.37 21.89 -12.94
C THR A 166 -3.59 22.25 -11.48
N VAL A 167 -3.16 21.40 -10.55
CA VAL A 167 -3.41 21.55 -9.12
C VAL A 167 -2.67 22.76 -8.55
N LYS A 168 -3.43 23.60 -7.85
CA LYS A 168 -2.95 24.81 -7.17
C LYS A 168 -2.92 24.66 -5.65
N GLN A 169 -3.73 23.76 -5.12
CA GLN A 169 -3.86 23.54 -3.69
C GLN A 169 -4.04 22.05 -3.37
N ILE A 170 -3.24 21.60 -2.41
CA ILE A 170 -3.33 20.23 -1.87
C ILE A 170 -3.70 20.34 -0.39
N THR A 171 -4.67 19.51 0.01
CA THR A 171 -5.08 19.35 1.41
C THR A 171 -4.87 17.89 1.81
N VAL A 172 -4.04 17.65 2.80
CA VAL A 172 -3.82 16.30 3.33
C VAL A 172 -4.77 16.08 4.50
N LEU A 173 -5.51 14.96 4.47
CA LEU A 173 -6.41 14.56 5.54
C LEU A 173 -5.85 13.36 6.28
N ASP A 174 -5.61 13.55 7.56
CA ASP A 174 -5.31 12.49 8.50
C ASP A 174 -6.38 12.40 9.59
N ARG A 175 -6.66 11.19 10.05
CA ARG A 175 -7.63 10.96 11.12
C ARG A 175 -7.02 11.09 12.50
N THR A 176 -5.72 11.02 12.61
CA THR A 176 -4.97 11.03 13.86
C THR A 176 -4.10 12.27 13.99
N LYS A 177 -3.82 12.61 15.23
CA LYS A 177 -2.81 13.62 15.59
C LYS A 177 -1.59 12.90 16.14
N GLU A 178 -0.45 13.07 15.49
CA GLU A 178 0.81 12.46 15.93
C GLU A 178 1.41 13.29 17.08
N GLN A 179 1.51 12.70 18.28
CA GLN A 179 2.08 13.38 19.42
C GLN A 179 3.62 13.47 19.29
N GLY A 180 4.15 14.68 19.49
CA GLY A 180 5.58 14.92 19.44
C GLY A 180 6.17 15.08 18.04
N ALA A 181 5.37 14.98 17.00
CA ALA A 181 5.75 15.27 15.63
C ALA A 181 5.28 16.67 15.18
N GLN A 182 5.96 17.25 14.20
CA GLN A 182 5.53 18.50 13.57
C GLN A 182 4.47 18.28 12.49
N GLY A 183 4.36 17.06 11.97
CA GLY A 183 3.38 16.65 10.96
C GLY A 183 2.57 15.43 11.42
N GLU A 184 1.57 15.10 10.64
CA GLU A 184 0.74 13.91 10.83
C GLU A 184 1.30 12.72 10.01
N PRO A 185 0.73 11.49 10.14
CA PRO A 185 1.29 10.29 9.50
C PRO A 185 1.38 10.35 7.96
N LEU A 186 0.43 10.95 7.27
CA LEU A 186 0.37 11.08 5.83
C LEU A 186 0.99 12.43 5.40
#